data_0263258452616a7ae74bf74d14107075
#
_entry.id   0263258452616a7ae74bf74d14107075
#
_cell.length_a   1.000
_cell.length_b   1.000
_cell.length_c   1.000
_cell.angle_alpha   90.00
_cell.angle_beta   90.00
_cell.angle_gamma   90.00
#
_symmetry.space_group_name_H-M   'P 1'
#
loop_
_entity.id
_entity.type
_entity.pdbx_description
1 polymer ?
#
loop_
_entity_poly.entity_id
_entity_poly.type
_entity_poly.pdbx_seq_one_letter_code
_entity_poly.pdbx_strand_id
1 'polypeptide(L)'
;SQEFPGVEPREYEIIEHEVGETGRISIKPRLSYDYNEHLLTIDMPTVLHESFYDDLKRSFTLAIESLPYHPMIIRPQIHMNYPLQIEDESVTPDILISLTATQGPTTTLLIPYAGETALTEQWDHVFKKVESMIVAYPETILASIVLVREAKRYSSPQIESIAEETLHNSVGDGKKPKPLPLRAFIDKRSTPRDFNSPFIVADHTWCHVESVEYFMWIKGDDDEPIDMRNTKPENRAHGILLPELHMDNITNILNRGMSKMRDLFLAFQKELDPTSAIDHSALEKSIIPPFPIDWNLGALGVLTAVDLTSYLRYVNWH
;
A
#
# COMPACT_ATOMS: atom_id res chain seq x y z
N SER A 1 -0.73 13.05 -4.10
CA SER A 1 -1.29 12.93 -5.46
C SER A 1 -1.47 14.30 -6.12
N GLN A 2 -1.40 14.33 -7.45
CA GLN A 2 -1.76 15.48 -8.28
C GLN A 2 -2.81 15.04 -9.29
N GLU A 3 -3.86 15.84 -9.41
CA GLU A 3 -4.99 15.58 -10.31
C GLU A 3 -4.92 16.49 -11.53
N PHE A 4 -5.13 15.90 -12.71
CA PHE A 4 -5.12 16.58 -14.00
C PHE A 4 -6.43 16.28 -14.71
N PRO A 5 -7.44 17.16 -14.57
CA PRO A 5 -8.72 17.00 -15.25
C PRO A 5 -8.61 17.34 -16.73
N GLY A 6 -9.46 16.72 -17.55
CA GLY A 6 -9.54 16.97 -18.98
C GLY A 6 -8.41 16.34 -19.81
N VAL A 7 -7.74 15.34 -19.27
CA VAL A 7 -6.76 14.53 -20.02
C VAL A 7 -7.53 13.56 -20.91
N GLU A 8 -7.32 13.64 -22.22
CA GLU A 8 -7.96 12.72 -23.16
C GLU A 8 -7.36 11.30 -23.07
N PRO A 9 -8.13 10.23 -23.34
CA PRO A 9 -7.64 8.84 -23.27
C PRO A 9 -6.33 8.62 -24.03
N ARG A 10 -6.20 9.22 -25.22
CA ARG A 10 -5.00 9.12 -26.04
C ARG A 10 -3.79 9.82 -25.39
N GLU A 11 -4.01 10.91 -24.69
CA GLU A 11 -2.95 11.60 -23.95
C GLU A 11 -2.49 10.77 -22.76
N TYR A 12 -3.44 10.11 -22.07
CA TYR A 12 -3.11 9.16 -21.00
C TYR A 12 -2.26 8.01 -21.51
N GLU A 13 -2.60 7.36 -22.64
CA GLU A 13 -1.83 6.30 -23.25
C GLU A 13 -0.37 6.73 -23.54
N ILE A 14 -0.18 7.96 -24.05
CA ILE A 14 1.15 8.51 -24.29
C ILE A 14 1.91 8.72 -22.98
N ILE A 15 1.26 9.28 -21.95
CA ILE A 15 1.88 9.51 -20.64
C ILE A 15 2.27 8.17 -20.00
N GLU A 16 1.38 7.17 -20.03
CA GLU A 16 1.63 5.83 -19.48
C GLU A 16 2.83 5.16 -20.18
N HIS A 17 2.89 5.23 -21.50
CA HIS A 17 3.99 4.71 -22.29
C HIS A 17 5.32 5.42 -21.93
N GLU A 18 5.35 6.75 -21.93
CA GLU A 18 6.54 7.53 -21.61
C GLU A 18 7.05 7.30 -20.19
N VAL A 19 6.14 7.21 -19.22
CA VAL A 19 6.47 6.92 -17.81
C VAL A 19 6.93 5.45 -17.66
N GLY A 20 6.30 4.53 -18.41
CA GLY A 20 6.63 3.10 -18.37
C GLY A 20 8.02 2.78 -18.94
N GLU A 21 8.40 3.39 -20.07
CA GLU A 21 9.61 3.03 -20.83
C GLU A 21 10.84 3.88 -20.51
N THR A 22 10.66 5.12 -20.05
CA THR A 22 11.81 5.99 -19.76
C THR A 22 12.46 5.61 -18.43
N GLY A 23 13.49 4.77 -18.45
CA GLY A 23 14.37 4.51 -17.31
C GLY A 23 15.14 5.75 -16.78
N ARG A 24 14.63 6.96 -17.09
CA ARG A 24 15.18 8.26 -16.68
C ARG A 24 14.66 8.74 -15.33
N ILE A 25 13.53 8.16 -14.85
CA ILE A 25 12.90 8.56 -13.59
C ILE A 25 13.33 7.52 -12.54
N SER A 26 14.05 7.96 -11.51
CA SER A 26 14.55 7.11 -10.43
C SER A 26 13.43 6.54 -9.55
N ILE A 27 12.29 7.21 -9.50
CA ILE A 27 11.06 6.78 -8.81
C ILE A 27 9.93 6.87 -9.83
N LYS A 28 9.34 5.73 -10.20
CA LYS A 28 8.22 5.72 -11.13
C LYS A 28 6.97 6.27 -10.44
N PRO A 29 6.31 7.30 -11.00
CA PRO A 29 5.00 7.72 -10.52
C PRO A 29 3.98 6.61 -10.76
N ARG A 30 2.95 6.58 -9.92
CA ARG A 30 1.76 5.76 -10.13
C ARG A 30 0.76 6.58 -10.90
N LEU A 31 0.19 5.98 -11.90
CA LEU A 31 -0.84 6.60 -12.72
C LEU A 31 -2.17 5.89 -12.43
N SER A 32 -3.21 6.67 -12.20
CA SER A 32 -4.60 6.21 -12.18
C SER A 32 -5.40 7.11 -13.11
N TYR A 33 -6.26 6.53 -13.94
CA TYR A 33 -7.01 7.27 -14.92
C TYR A 33 -8.48 6.86 -14.92
N ASP A 34 -9.36 7.83 -14.75
CA ASP A 34 -10.81 7.68 -14.89
C ASP A 34 -11.21 8.09 -16.30
N TYR A 35 -11.62 7.12 -17.12
CA TYR A 35 -12.00 7.34 -18.52
C TYR A 35 -13.32 8.12 -18.67
N ASN A 36 -14.21 8.07 -17.67
CA ASN A 36 -15.49 8.78 -17.70
C ASN A 36 -15.32 10.25 -17.34
N GLU A 37 -14.48 10.53 -16.34
CA GLU A 37 -14.25 11.90 -15.87
C GLU A 37 -13.07 12.57 -16.57
N HIS A 38 -12.35 11.85 -17.44
CA HIS A 38 -11.11 12.30 -18.08
C HIS A 38 -10.11 12.85 -17.05
N LEU A 39 -9.98 12.13 -15.94
CA LEU A 39 -9.17 12.53 -14.78
C LEU A 39 -7.94 11.64 -14.66
N LEU A 40 -6.76 12.21 -14.85
CA LEU A 40 -5.50 11.56 -14.55
C LEU A 40 -5.04 11.95 -13.15
N THR A 41 -4.80 10.94 -12.30
CA THR A 41 -4.17 11.11 -10.99
C THR A 41 -2.75 10.56 -11.03
N ILE A 42 -1.79 11.38 -10.62
CA ILE A 42 -0.37 11.00 -10.54
C ILE A 42 0.07 11.00 -9.08
N ASP A 43 0.50 9.83 -8.61
CA ASP A 43 1.04 9.64 -7.27
C ASP A 43 2.55 9.39 -7.33
N MET A 44 3.28 10.11 -6.49
CA MET A 44 4.71 9.87 -6.31
C MET A 44 4.89 9.00 -5.06
N PRO A 45 5.20 7.71 -5.21
CA PRO A 45 5.40 6.84 -4.07
C PRO A 45 6.57 7.35 -3.22
N THR A 46 6.36 7.42 -1.92
CA THR A 46 7.42 7.73 -0.95
C THR A 46 7.72 6.49 -0.13
N VAL A 47 8.89 6.43 0.48
CA VAL A 47 9.25 5.31 1.37
C VAL A 47 8.22 5.17 2.51
N LEU A 48 7.72 6.29 3.00
CA LEU A 48 6.67 6.30 4.03
C LEU A 48 5.39 5.64 3.51
N HIS A 49 4.96 5.97 2.27
CA HIS A 49 3.76 5.41 1.67
C HIS A 49 3.83 3.88 1.49
N GLU A 50 4.99 3.35 1.10
CA GLU A 50 5.17 1.92 0.82
C GLU A 50 5.37 1.08 2.09
N SER A 51 5.94 1.66 3.14
CA SER A 51 6.35 0.95 4.35
C SER A 51 5.21 0.26 5.11
N PHE A 52 3.97 0.76 4.97
CA PHE A 52 2.83 0.24 5.74
C PHE A 52 2.36 -1.14 5.28
N TYR A 53 2.66 -1.51 4.05
CA TYR A 53 2.31 -2.82 3.51
C TYR A 53 3.46 -3.83 3.50
N ASP A 54 4.69 -3.44 3.83
CA ASP A 54 5.83 -4.37 3.83
C ASP A 54 5.64 -5.52 4.82
N ASP A 55 5.24 -5.21 6.07
CA ASP A 55 4.99 -6.23 7.09
C ASP A 55 3.73 -7.05 6.79
N LEU A 56 2.67 -6.43 6.27
CA LEU A 56 1.48 -7.15 5.81
C LEU A 56 1.80 -8.10 4.66
N LYS A 57 2.57 -7.66 3.66
CA LYS A 57 3.04 -8.48 2.55
C LYS A 57 3.79 -9.71 3.05
N ARG A 58 4.76 -9.49 3.96
CA ARG A 58 5.50 -10.58 4.58
C ARG A 58 4.59 -11.55 5.32
N SER A 59 3.67 -11.03 6.12
CA SER A 59 2.73 -11.82 6.90
C SER A 59 1.77 -12.61 6.04
N PHE A 60 1.23 -12.01 4.97
CA PHE A 60 0.42 -12.73 3.98
C PHE A 60 1.22 -13.80 3.26
N THR A 61 2.48 -13.53 2.89
CA THR A 61 3.36 -14.56 2.28
C THR A 61 3.46 -15.78 3.19
N LEU A 62 3.81 -15.58 4.45
CA LEU A 62 3.94 -16.67 5.42
C LEU A 62 2.61 -17.41 5.65
N ALA A 63 1.51 -16.66 5.75
CA ALA A 63 0.18 -17.25 5.96
C ALA A 63 -0.26 -18.09 4.75
N ILE A 64 -0.07 -17.60 3.53
CA ILE A 64 -0.41 -18.31 2.30
C ILE A 64 0.48 -19.54 2.12
N GLU A 65 1.78 -19.45 2.37
CA GLU A 65 2.72 -20.57 2.30
C GLU A 65 2.40 -21.66 3.32
N SER A 66 1.72 -21.32 4.42
CA SER A 66 1.28 -22.32 5.41
C SER A 66 0.05 -23.12 4.96
N LEU A 67 -0.68 -22.67 3.94
CA LEU A 67 -1.84 -23.37 3.41
C LEU A 67 -1.40 -24.54 2.53
N PRO A 68 -1.92 -25.76 2.73
CA PRO A 68 -1.55 -26.93 1.92
C PRO A 68 -2.34 -26.99 0.61
N TYR A 69 -2.35 -25.87 -0.16
CA TYR A 69 -2.89 -25.87 -1.51
C TYR A 69 -1.94 -26.58 -2.50
N HIS A 70 -2.47 -26.97 -3.65
CA HIS A 70 -1.66 -27.65 -4.66
C HIS A 70 -1.03 -26.64 -5.63
N PRO A 71 0.29 -26.39 -5.58
CA PRO A 71 0.95 -25.33 -6.33
C PRO A 71 0.98 -25.56 -7.85
N MET A 72 0.70 -26.79 -8.31
CA MET A 72 0.57 -27.11 -9.74
C MET A 72 -0.85 -26.84 -10.28
N ILE A 73 -1.81 -26.49 -9.42
CA ILE A 73 -3.17 -26.14 -9.82
C ILE A 73 -3.38 -24.65 -9.71
N ILE A 74 -3.13 -24.06 -8.54
CA ILE A 74 -3.34 -22.63 -8.27
C ILE A 74 -2.05 -21.94 -7.90
N ARG A 75 -1.97 -20.67 -8.29
CA ARG A 75 -0.82 -19.82 -8.05
C ARG A 75 -1.24 -18.52 -7.37
N PRO A 76 -1.19 -18.44 -6.05
CA PRO A 76 -1.32 -17.17 -5.35
C PRO A 76 -0.06 -16.32 -5.53
N GLN A 77 -0.23 -15.02 -5.74
CA GLN A 77 0.87 -14.05 -5.85
C GLN A 77 0.50 -12.76 -5.11
N ILE A 78 1.49 -12.17 -4.43
CA ILE A 78 1.32 -10.86 -3.78
C ILE A 78 2.07 -9.82 -4.60
N HIS A 79 1.35 -8.83 -5.04
CA HIS A 79 1.88 -7.75 -5.86
C HIS A 79 1.87 -6.44 -5.09
N MET A 80 2.88 -5.63 -5.32
CA MET A 80 2.92 -4.23 -4.94
C MET A 80 2.77 -3.40 -6.21
N ASN A 81 1.90 -2.41 -6.17
CA ASN A 81 1.73 -1.46 -7.28
C ASN A 81 1.40 -2.15 -8.62
N TYR A 82 0.50 -3.11 -8.60
CA TYR A 82 0.10 -3.85 -9.80
C TYR A 82 -1.09 -3.15 -10.48
N PRO A 83 -0.95 -2.70 -11.73
CA PRO A 83 -2.05 -2.03 -12.44
C PRO A 83 -3.16 -3.02 -12.76
N LEU A 84 -4.38 -2.65 -12.45
CA LEU A 84 -5.61 -3.34 -12.80
C LEU A 84 -6.39 -2.48 -13.79
N GLN A 85 -6.84 -3.09 -14.87
CA GLN A 85 -7.80 -2.48 -15.78
C GLN A 85 -9.19 -2.97 -15.36
N ILE A 86 -10.03 -2.07 -14.90
CA ILE A 86 -11.41 -2.31 -14.51
C ILE A 86 -12.32 -1.44 -15.37
N GLU A 87 -13.17 -2.07 -16.20
CA GLU A 87 -14.09 -1.41 -17.13
C GLU A 87 -13.57 -0.07 -17.68
N ASP A 88 -13.99 1.03 -17.05
CA ASP A 88 -13.68 2.40 -17.47
C ASP A 88 -12.58 3.07 -16.61
N GLU A 89 -11.86 2.30 -15.79
CA GLU A 89 -10.81 2.83 -14.93
C GLU A 89 -9.52 2.00 -15.01
N SER A 90 -8.37 2.66 -14.95
CA SER A 90 -7.07 2.03 -14.65
C SER A 90 -6.69 2.37 -13.23
N VAL A 91 -6.60 1.38 -12.36
CA VAL A 91 -6.25 1.57 -10.95
C VAL A 91 -5.03 0.76 -10.57
N THR A 92 -4.16 1.35 -9.76
CA THR A 92 -2.96 0.69 -9.25
C THR A 92 -3.02 0.65 -7.72
N PRO A 93 -3.49 -0.45 -7.10
CA PRO A 93 -3.47 -0.60 -5.65
C PRO A 93 -2.04 -0.72 -5.13
N ASP A 94 -1.83 -0.30 -3.87
CA ASP A 94 -0.53 -0.42 -3.22
C ASP A 94 -0.15 -1.88 -2.99
N ILE A 95 -1.12 -2.70 -2.63
CA ILE A 95 -0.95 -4.13 -2.45
C ILE A 95 -2.19 -4.87 -2.95
N LEU A 96 -1.98 -5.99 -3.61
CA LEU A 96 -3.02 -6.96 -3.87
C LEU A 96 -2.50 -8.39 -3.78
N ILE A 97 -3.40 -9.32 -3.53
CA ILE A 97 -3.17 -10.74 -3.71
C ILE A 97 -3.97 -11.18 -4.93
N SER A 98 -3.31 -11.83 -5.87
CA SER A 98 -3.96 -12.46 -7.02
C SER A 98 -3.92 -13.98 -6.90
N LEU A 99 -4.90 -14.63 -7.48
CA LEU A 99 -4.99 -16.09 -7.57
C LEU A 99 -5.32 -16.47 -8.99
N THR A 100 -4.46 -17.29 -9.60
CA THR A 100 -4.60 -17.77 -10.98
C THR A 100 -4.40 -19.28 -11.07
N ALA A 101 -4.77 -19.86 -12.20
CA ALA A 101 -4.38 -21.23 -12.54
C ALA A 101 -2.87 -21.29 -12.81
N THR A 102 -2.20 -22.36 -12.35
CA THR A 102 -0.77 -22.56 -12.62
C THR A 102 -0.50 -23.06 -14.03
N GLN A 103 -1.44 -23.83 -14.59
CA GLN A 103 -1.28 -24.43 -15.91
C GLN A 103 -2.31 -23.87 -16.90
N GLY A 104 -1.93 -23.84 -18.18
CA GLY A 104 -2.76 -23.31 -19.24
C GLY A 104 -2.71 -21.79 -19.38
N PRO A 105 -3.52 -21.20 -20.26
CA PRO A 105 -3.64 -19.76 -20.38
C PRO A 105 -4.34 -19.19 -19.13
N THR A 106 -3.91 -18.01 -18.69
CA THR A 106 -4.58 -17.29 -17.59
C THR A 106 -5.90 -16.72 -18.09
N THR A 107 -6.98 -17.45 -17.86
CA THR A 107 -8.35 -17.05 -18.23
C THR A 107 -9.14 -16.50 -17.06
N THR A 108 -8.70 -16.77 -15.84
CA THR A 108 -9.34 -16.34 -14.61
C THR A 108 -8.30 -15.68 -13.70
N LEU A 109 -8.61 -14.50 -13.24
CA LEU A 109 -7.84 -13.73 -12.24
C LEU A 109 -8.77 -13.39 -11.08
N LEU A 110 -8.53 -13.98 -9.90
CA LEU A 110 -9.25 -13.64 -8.68
C LEU A 110 -8.39 -12.72 -7.83
N ILE A 111 -9.03 -11.75 -7.16
CA ILE A 111 -8.35 -10.78 -6.29
C ILE A 111 -8.88 -10.92 -4.84
N PRO A 112 -8.40 -11.89 -4.06
CA PRO A 112 -8.89 -12.11 -2.70
C PRO A 112 -8.56 -11.00 -1.70
N TYR A 113 -7.58 -10.14 -2.00
CA TYR A 113 -7.21 -9.00 -1.17
C TYR A 113 -6.72 -7.82 -1.99
N ALA A 114 -7.16 -6.61 -1.62
CA ALA A 114 -6.64 -5.36 -2.13
C ALA A 114 -6.50 -4.33 -1.01
N GLY A 115 -5.46 -3.50 -1.08
CA GLY A 115 -5.19 -2.48 -0.08
C GLY A 115 -4.59 -1.21 -0.66
N GLU A 116 -4.89 -0.09 -0.03
CA GLU A 116 -4.48 1.26 -0.44
C GLU A 116 -4.03 2.10 0.75
N THR A 117 -3.00 2.91 0.57
CA THR A 117 -2.50 3.88 1.56
C THR A 117 -2.95 5.29 1.19
N ALA A 118 -3.66 5.94 2.08
CA ALA A 118 -3.97 7.36 1.99
C ALA A 118 -2.94 8.18 2.78
N LEU A 119 -2.03 8.84 2.10
CA LEU A 119 -1.08 9.78 2.69
C LEU A 119 -1.49 11.20 2.29
N THR A 120 -2.06 11.97 3.23
CA THR A 120 -2.53 13.34 2.97
C THR A 120 -3.60 13.48 1.88
N GLU A 121 -4.08 12.38 1.33
CA GLU A 121 -5.13 12.35 0.34
C GLU A 121 -6.52 12.54 0.95
N GLN A 122 -7.46 12.90 0.09
CA GLN A 122 -8.85 12.92 0.48
C GLN A 122 -9.35 11.48 0.66
N TRP A 123 -9.84 11.17 1.85
CA TRP A 123 -10.42 9.87 2.21
C TRP A 123 -11.40 9.36 1.14
N ASP A 124 -12.26 10.24 0.63
CA ASP A 124 -13.29 9.87 -0.33
C ASP A 124 -12.72 9.35 -1.66
N HIS A 125 -11.59 9.87 -2.11
CA HIS A 125 -10.92 9.39 -3.32
C HIS A 125 -10.38 7.97 -3.15
N VAL A 126 -9.63 7.74 -2.07
CA VAL A 126 -9.07 6.41 -1.77
C VAL A 126 -10.17 5.39 -1.52
N PHE A 127 -11.23 5.80 -0.81
CA PHE A 127 -12.40 4.96 -0.56
C PHE A 127 -13.09 4.54 -1.85
N LYS A 128 -13.35 5.49 -2.78
CA LYS A 128 -13.94 5.23 -4.10
C LYS A 128 -13.07 4.26 -4.91
N LYS A 129 -11.75 4.45 -4.90
CA LYS A 129 -10.79 3.60 -5.61
C LYS A 129 -10.85 2.14 -5.13
N VAL A 130 -10.87 1.91 -3.81
CA VAL A 130 -11.00 0.55 -3.25
C VAL A 130 -12.39 -0.03 -3.51
N GLU A 131 -13.44 0.79 -3.42
CA GLU A 131 -14.83 0.40 -3.74
C GLU A 131 -14.96 -0.05 -5.20
N SER A 132 -14.37 0.66 -6.19
CA SER A 132 -14.34 0.26 -7.60
C SER A 132 -13.65 -1.10 -7.80
N MET A 133 -12.54 -1.35 -7.12
CA MET A 133 -11.87 -2.66 -7.18
C MET A 133 -12.76 -3.78 -6.65
N ILE A 134 -13.46 -3.58 -5.53
CA ILE A 134 -14.37 -4.59 -4.95
C ILE A 134 -15.54 -4.87 -5.91
N VAL A 135 -16.08 -3.85 -6.56
CA VAL A 135 -17.16 -4.01 -7.54
C VAL A 135 -16.69 -4.83 -8.74
N ALA A 136 -15.48 -4.59 -9.23
CA ALA A 136 -14.91 -5.31 -10.35
C ALA A 136 -14.51 -6.77 -9.99
N TYR A 137 -14.15 -7.00 -8.73
CA TYR A 137 -13.71 -8.30 -8.21
C TYR A 137 -14.57 -8.71 -7.00
N PRO A 138 -15.83 -9.11 -7.21
CA PRO A 138 -16.78 -9.40 -6.13
C PRO A 138 -16.40 -10.59 -5.24
N GLU A 139 -15.43 -11.40 -5.67
CA GLU A 139 -14.85 -12.48 -4.86
C GLU A 139 -13.86 -11.98 -3.81
N THR A 140 -13.51 -10.67 -3.79
CA THR A 140 -12.61 -10.08 -2.80
C THR A 140 -13.07 -10.40 -1.37
N ILE A 141 -12.16 -10.98 -0.60
CA ILE A 141 -12.41 -11.42 0.78
C ILE A 141 -12.05 -10.33 1.79
N LEU A 142 -10.94 -9.64 1.55
CA LEU A 142 -10.43 -8.58 2.42
C LEU A 142 -10.12 -7.33 1.59
N ALA A 143 -10.46 -6.19 2.13
CA ALA A 143 -10.03 -4.89 1.61
C ALA A 143 -9.48 -4.03 2.75
N SER A 144 -8.48 -3.21 2.49
CA SER A 144 -7.91 -2.33 3.51
C SER A 144 -7.59 -0.93 2.99
N ILE A 145 -7.69 0.04 3.90
CA ILE A 145 -7.15 1.39 3.70
C ILE A 145 -6.27 1.71 4.91
N VAL A 146 -5.03 2.14 4.64
CA VAL A 146 -4.13 2.67 5.66
C VAL A 146 -4.12 4.19 5.55
N LEU A 147 -4.68 4.85 6.55
CA LEU A 147 -4.73 6.31 6.60
C LEU A 147 -3.54 6.83 7.40
N VAL A 148 -2.69 7.60 6.74
CA VAL A 148 -1.50 8.21 7.34
C VAL A 148 -1.69 9.72 7.38
N ARG A 149 -1.56 10.29 8.55
CA ARG A 149 -1.64 11.74 8.75
C ARG A 149 -0.30 12.30 9.17
N GLU A 150 0.14 13.33 8.47
CA GLU A 150 1.21 14.18 8.96
C GLU A 150 0.60 15.34 9.78
N ALA A 151 1.19 15.65 10.91
CA ALA A 151 0.75 16.76 11.77
C ALA A 151 0.74 18.11 11.02
N LYS A 152 1.61 18.24 10.03
CA LYS A 152 1.66 19.38 9.12
C LYS A 152 2.12 18.88 7.74
N ARG A 153 1.42 19.32 6.69
CA ARG A 153 1.87 19.07 5.33
C ARG A 153 3.29 19.59 5.12
N TYR A 154 4.14 18.74 4.54
CA TYR A 154 5.52 19.13 4.24
C TYR A 154 5.55 20.33 3.29
N SER A 155 6.45 21.26 3.58
CA SER A 155 6.84 22.34 2.68
C SER A 155 8.36 22.45 2.71
N SER A 156 8.98 22.73 1.58
CA SER A 156 10.44 22.93 1.50
C SER A 156 10.88 24.13 2.35
N PRO A 157 12.12 24.11 2.89
CA PRO A 157 12.71 25.27 3.56
C PRO A 157 12.65 26.51 2.70
N GLN A 158 12.36 27.65 3.34
CA GLN A 158 12.34 28.94 2.63
C GLN A 158 13.75 29.52 2.50
N ILE A 159 13.88 30.43 1.56
CA ILE A 159 15.08 31.26 1.39
C ILE A 159 15.34 32.03 2.70
N GLU A 160 16.59 32.16 3.11
CA GLU A 160 17.02 32.81 4.37
C GLU A 160 16.61 32.05 5.65
N SER A 161 16.14 30.80 5.53
CA SER A 161 15.90 29.96 6.71
C SER A 161 17.19 29.39 7.28
N ILE A 162 17.19 29.01 8.57
CA ILE A 162 18.31 28.30 9.21
C ILE A 162 18.70 27.04 8.43
N ALA A 163 17.72 26.34 7.87
CA ALA A 163 17.96 25.16 7.06
C ALA A 163 18.77 25.52 5.79
N GLU A 164 18.42 26.60 5.10
CA GLU A 164 19.16 27.04 3.92
C GLU A 164 20.57 27.46 4.28
N GLU A 165 20.72 28.30 5.31
CA GLU A 165 22.04 28.75 5.79
C GLU A 165 22.95 27.59 6.21
N THR A 166 22.37 26.58 6.87
CA THR A 166 23.14 25.47 7.46
C THR A 166 23.42 24.34 6.47
N LEU A 167 22.47 24.06 5.57
CA LEU A 167 22.52 22.88 4.69
C LEU A 167 22.89 23.23 3.24
N HIS A 168 22.62 24.46 2.78
CA HIS A 168 22.93 24.96 1.43
C HIS A 168 24.19 25.82 1.36
N ASN A 169 24.88 26.10 2.49
CA ASN A 169 26.05 26.98 2.46
C ASN A 169 27.09 26.49 1.45
N SER A 170 27.23 27.24 0.38
CA SER A 170 28.21 27.05 -0.63
C SER A 170 29.61 27.32 -0.07
N VAL A 171 30.47 26.33 -0.10
CA VAL A 171 31.93 26.56 -0.07
C VAL A 171 32.26 27.38 -1.29
N GLY A 172 32.90 28.53 -1.13
CA GLY A 172 33.15 29.66 -2.02
C GLY A 172 33.61 29.46 -3.49
N ASP A 173 33.36 28.32 -4.11
CA ASP A 173 33.78 28.00 -5.48
C ASP A 173 32.65 28.12 -6.53
N GLY A 174 31.49 28.69 -6.19
CA GLY A 174 30.37 28.84 -7.13
C GLY A 174 29.71 27.52 -7.59
N LYS A 175 30.14 26.37 -7.08
CA LYS A 175 29.52 25.07 -7.33
C LYS A 175 28.40 24.83 -6.31
N LYS A 176 27.26 24.36 -6.76
CA LYS A 176 26.23 23.86 -5.84
C LYS A 176 26.85 22.83 -4.88
N PRO A 177 26.71 22.98 -3.56
CA PRO A 177 27.18 21.98 -2.62
C PRO A 177 26.49 20.65 -2.92
N LYS A 178 27.12 19.52 -2.66
CA LYS A 178 26.48 18.22 -2.74
C LYS A 178 25.66 17.99 -1.48
N PRO A 179 24.48 17.32 -1.58
CA PRO A 179 23.70 16.98 -0.40
C PRO A 179 24.54 16.12 0.57
N LEU A 180 24.29 16.27 1.84
CA LEU A 180 24.92 15.43 2.88
C LEU A 180 24.56 13.96 2.62
N PRO A 181 25.50 13.03 2.87
CA PRO A 181 25.16 11.61 2.90
C PRO A 181 24.09 11.31 3.97
N LEU A 182 23.27 10.29 3.76
CA LEU A 182 22.16 9.89 4.64
C LEU A 182 22.57 9.95 6.13
N ARG A 183 23.64 9.24 6.51
CA ARG A 183 24.11 9.20 7.90
C ARG A 183 24.38 10.59 8.47
N ALA A 184 25.10 11.42 7.73
CA ALA A 184 25.47 12.77 8.19
C ALA A 184 24.25 13.69 8.35
N PHE A 185 23.19 13.48 7.54
CA PHE A 185 21.93 14.19 7.70
C PHE A 185 21.14 13.69 8.93
N ILE A 186 21.02 12.37 9.10
CA ILE A 186 20.32 11.76 10.24
C ILE A 186 21.00 12.14 11.57
N ASP A 187 22.33 12.13 11.62
CA ASP A 187 23.11 12.50 12.81
C ASP A 187 22.88 13.97 13.25
N LYS A 188 22.33 14.83 12.37
CA LYS A 188 21.96 16.22 12.67
C LYS A 188 20.53 16.38 13.23
N ARG A 189 19.77 15.30 13.36
CA ARG A 189 18.43 15.35 13.93
C ARG A 189 18.48 15.93 15.36
N SER A 190 17.68 16.97 15.63
CA SER A 190 17.61 17.66 16.91
C SER A 190 16.53 17.11 17.87
N THR A 191 15.67 16.22 17.38
CA THR A 191 14.54 15.66 18.14
C THR A 191 14.75 14.17 18.43
N PRO A 192 14.13 13.63 19.49
CA PRO A 192 14.17 12.20 19.77
C PRO A 192 13.67 11.36 18.59
N ARG A 193 14.18 10.12 18.47
CA ARG A 193 13.67 9.13 17.50
C ARG A 193 12.57 8.29 18.16
N ASP A 194 11.38 8.85 18.22
CA ASP A 194 10.18 8.22 18.76
C ASP A 194 8.95 8.49 17.87
N PHE A 195 7.80 7.93 18.25
CA PHE A 195 6.58 8.00 17.46
C PHE A 195 5.85 9.36 17.54
N ASN A 196 6.19 10.18 18.52
CA ASN A 196 5.50 11.45 18.79
C ASN A 196 6.32 12.67 18.34
N SER A 197 7.59 12.47 18.02
CA SER A 197 8.51 13.56 17.72
C SER A 197 8.68 13.78 16.21
N PRO A 198 8.60 15.05 15.75
CA PRO A 198 8.93 15.38 14.38
C PRO A 198 10.38 15.06 14.06
N PHE A 199 10.69 14.81 12.80
CA PHE A 199 12.06 14.76 12.32
C PHE A 199 12.52 16.19 11.99
N ILE A 200 13.37 16.78 12.84
CA ILE A 200 13.87 18.16 12.69
C ILE A 200 15.38 18.16 12.47
N VAL A 201 15.82 18.87 11.43
CA VAL A 201 17.24 19.20 11.15
C VAL A 201 17.30 20.66 10.76
N ALA A 202 18.25 21.38 11.34
CA ALA A 202 18.48 22.80 11.06
C ALA A 202 17.20 23.65 11.21
N ASP A 203 16.48 23.45 12.32
CA ASP A 203 15.22 24.12 12.68
C ASP A 203 14.08 23.95 11.66
N HIS A 204 14.19 22.96 10.75
CA HIS A 204 13.16 22.63 9.78
C HIS A 204 12.58 21.23 10.03
N THR A 205 11.24 21.12 9.99
CA THR A 205 10.54 19.83 10.09
C THR A 205 10.48 19.15 8.74
N TRP A 206 11.21 18.05 8.60
CA TRP A 206 11.29 17.28 7.36
C TRP A 206 10.20 16.21 7.22
N CYS A 207 9.75 15.66 8.35
CA CYS A 207 8.63 14.72 8.41
C CYS A 207 8.06 14.69 9.83
N HIS A 208 6.74 14.59 9.96
CA HIS A 208 6.08 14.39 11.24
C HIS A 208 4.79 13.59 11.05
N VAL A 209 4.87 12.29 11.24
CA VAL A 209 3.69 11.44 11.24
C VAL A 209 2.94 11.61 12.54
N GLU A 210 1.68 12.03 12.48
CA GLU A 210 0.79 12.22 13.63
C GLU A 210 0.04 10.94 13.96
N SER A 211 -0.52 10.29 12.94
CA SER A 211 -1.23 9.02 13.13
C SER A 211 -1.08 8.08 11.93
N VAL A 212 -1.19 6.78 12.23
CA VAL A 212 -1.34 5.72 11.25
C VAL A 212 -2.50 4.85 11.68
N GLU A 213 -3.54 4.82 10.89
CA GLU A 213 -4.78 4.13 11.18
C GLU A 213 -5.09 3.11 10.07
N TYR A 214 -5.49 1.91 10.47
CA TYR A 214 -5.91 0.84 9.56
C TYR A 214 -7.42 0.69 9.58
N PHE A 215 -8.02 0.71 8.42
CA PHE A 215 -9.40 0.33 8.19
C PHE A 215 -9.42 -0.94 7.36
N MET A 216 -10.16 -1.95 7.78
CA MET A 216 -10.24 -3.22 7.08
C MET A 216 -11.68 -3.71 7.02
N TRP A 217 -12.03 -4.24 5.86
CA TRP A 217 -13.34 -4.85 5.58
C TRP A 217 -13.13 -6.30 5.21
N ILE A 218 -14.10 -7.13 5.59
CA ILE A 218 -14.13 -8.55 5.27
C ILE A 218 -15.48 -8.90 4.64
N LYS A 219 -15.44 -9.77 3.63
CA LYS A 219 -16.63 -10.34 3.00
C LYS A 219 -17.50 -11.04 4.07
N GLY A 220 -18.80 -10.78 4.05
CA GLY A 220 -19.78 -11.41 4.94
C GLY A 220 -19.87 -12.93 4.76
N ASP A 221 -20.72 -13.56 5.57
CA ASP A 221 -21.00 -15.01 5.45
C ASP A 221 -22.17 -15.29 4.48
N ASP A 222 -22.78 -14.24 3.96
CA ASP A 222 -23.85 -14.25 2.96
C ASP A 222 -23.36 -14.36 1.51
N ASP A 223 -22.04 -14.46 1.31
CA ASP A 223 -21.34 -14.45 0.02
C ASP A 223 -21.53 -13.20 -0.85
N GLU A 224 -22.24 -12.20 -0.36
CA GLU A 224 -22.36 -10.91 -1.03
C GLU A 224 -21.01 -10.19 -1.08
N PRO A 225 -20.74 -9.36 -2.11
CA PRO A 225 -19.54 -8.54 -2.19
C PRO A 225 -19.38 -7.67 -0.94
N ILE A 226 -18.14 -7.29 -0.64
CA ILE A 226 -17.86 -6.37 0.48
C ILE A 226 -18.62 -5.05 0.24
N ASP A 227 -19.48 -4.67 1.18
CA ASP A 227 -20.06 -3.34 1.25
C ASP A 227 -19.23 -2.48 2.22
N MET A 228 -18.37 -1.62 1.67
CA MET A 228 -17.51 -0.75 2.47
C MET A 228 -18.30 0.33 3.25
N ARG A 229 -19.53 0.62 2.85
CA ARG A 229 -20.44 1.56 3.54
C ARG A 229 -21.17 0.91 4.70
N ASN A 230 -21.15 -0.41 4.74
CA ASN A 230 -21.77 -1.18 5.83
C ASN A 230 -20.98 -0.99 7.12
N THR A 231 -21.68 -0.58 8.17
CA THR A 231 -21.09 -0.30 9.48
C THR A 231 -21.19 -1.48 10.45
N LYS A 232 -21.59 -2.67 9.98
CA LYS A 232 -21.69 -3.85 10.85
C LYS A 232 -20.31 -4.19 11.44
N PRO A 233 -20.18 -4.25 12.78
CA PRO A 233 -18.89 -4.47 13.44
C PRO A 233 -18.20 -5.79 13.04
N GLU A 234 -18.99 -6.81 12.68
CA GLU A 234 -18.48 -8.10 12.25
C GLU A 234 -17.76 -8.06 10.90
N ASN A 235 -18.09 -7.10 10.02
CA ASN A 235 -17.54 -7.01 8.67
C ASN A 235 -16.52 -5.88 8.51
N ARG A 236 -16.25 -5.14 9.58
CA ARG A 236 -15.32 -4.01 9.56
C ARG A 236 -14.47 -3.97 10.82
N ALA A 237 -13.20 -3.59 10.69
CA ALA A 237 -12.36 -3.23 11.83
C ALA A 237 -11.66 -1.90 11.60
N HIS A 238 -11.34 -1.25 12.70
CA HIS A 238 -10.46 -0.10 12.78
C HIS A 238 -9.38 -0.41 13.81
N GLY A 239 -8.15 -0.04 13.50
CA GLY A 239 -7.00 -0.16 14.39
C GLY A 239 -6.08 1.05 14.24
N ILE A 240 -5.34 1.35 15.29
CA ILE A 240 -4.37 2.43 15.35
C ILE A 240 -2.99 1.81 15.53
N LEU A 241 -2.09 2.08 14.58
CA LEU A 241 -0.69 1.67 14.69
C LEU A 241 0.11 2.72 15.45
N LEU A 242 -0.13 4.00 15.18
CA LEU A 242 0.48 5.17 15.82
C LEU A 242 -0.57 6.22 16.14
N PRO A 243 -0.44 6.99 17.26
CA PRO A 243 0.70 7.02 18.18
C PRO A 243 0.72 5.89 19.22
N GLU A 244 -0.42 5.27 19.51
CA GLU A 244 -0.59 4.19 20.47
C GLU A 244 -1.13 2.96 19.77
N LEU A 245 -0.52 1.81 20.03
CA LEU A 245 -0.80 0.55 19.34
C LEU A 245 -2.13 -0.08 19.80
N HIS A 246 -3.12 -0.09 18.92
CA HIS A 246 -4.45 -0.72 19.11
C HIS A 246 -4.88 -1.48 17.85
N MET A 247 -4.27 -2.67 17.61
CA MET A 247 -4.44 -3.43 16.36
C MET A 247 -5.18 -4.77 16.51
N ASP A 248 -5.70 -5.11 17.69
CA ASP A 248 -6.35 -6.40 17.95
C ASP A 248 -7.53 -6.68 17.02
N ASN A 249 -8.37 -5.67 16.76
CA ASN A 249 -9.51 -5.80 15.85
C ASN A 249 -9.07 -6.11 14.41
N ILE A 250 -7.99 -5.49 13.95
CA ILE A 250 -7.41 -5.75 12.62
C ILE A 250 -6.87 -7.18 12.57
N THR A 251 -6.15 -7.61 13.60
CA THR A 251 -5.63 -8.99 13.70
C THR A 251 -6.77 -10.00 13.66
N ASN A 252 -7.88 -9.74 14.36
CA ASN A 252 -9.06 -10.61 14.36
C ASN A 252 -9.70 -10.73 12.96
N ILE A 253 -9.83 -9.62 12.22
CA ILE A 253 -10.33 -9.65 10.83
C ILE A 253 -9.37 -10.41 9.91
N LEU A 254 -8.05 -10.20 10.04
CA LEU A 254 -7.04 -10.93 9.26
C LEU A 254 -7.14 -12.45 9.51
N ASN A 255 -7.29 -12.88 10.76
CA ASN A 255 -7.48 -14.29 11.08
C ASN A 255 -8.73 -14.89 10.40
N ARG A 256 -9.85 -14.17 10.45
CA ARG A 256 -11.09 -14.59 9.77
C ARG A 256 -10.93 -14.59 8.26
N GLY A 257 -10.27 -13.57 7.72
CA GLY A 257 -9.98 -13.45 6.30
C GLY A 257 -9.15 -14.61 5.77
N MET A 258 -8.15 -15.06 6.51
CA MET A 258 -7.36 -16.23 6.13
C MET A 258 -8.19 -17.51 6.05
N SER A 259 -9.17 -17.69 6.93
CA SER A 259 -10.09 -18.83 6.84
C SER A 259 -10.93 -18.78 5.57
N LYS A 260 -11.49 -17.62 5.22
CA LYS A 260 -12.24 -17.44 3.97
C LYS A 260 -11.33 -17.57 2.72
N MET A 261 -10.08 -17.10 2.82
CA MET A 261 -9.09 -17.25 1.73
C MET A 261 -8.76 -18.73 1.47
N ARG A 262 -8.61 -19.54 2.53
CA ARG A 262 -8.47 -21.00 2.38
C ARG A 262 -9.67 -21.60 1.64
N ASP A 263 -10.88 -21.18 1.98
CA ASP A 263 -12.11 -21.71 1.37
C ASP A 263 -12.20 -21.29 -0.12
N LEU A 264 -11.78 -20.07 -0.46
CA LEU A 264 -11.67 -19.63 -1.86
C LEU A 264 -10.62 -20.47 -2.62
N PHE A 265 -9.45 -20.71 -2.02
CA PHE A 265 -8.41 -21.55 -2.64
C PHE A 265 -8.91 -22.97 -2.90
N LEU A 266 -9.64 -23.53 -1.94
CA LEU A 266 -10.25 -24.85 -2.08
C LEU A 266 -11.31 -24.88 -3.20
N ALA A 267 -12.19 -23.88 -3.25
CA ALA A 267 -13.21 -23.79 -4.28
C ALA A 267 -12.56 -23.66 -5.68
N PHE A 268 -11.59 -22.80 -5.83
CA PHE A 268 -10.90 -22.60 -7.12
C PHE A 268 -10.08 -23.83 -7.53
N GLN A 269 -9.42 -24.52 -6.59
CA GLN A 269 -8.76 -25.80 -6.91
C GLN A 269 -9.75 -26.87 -7.41
N LYS A 270 -10.91 -26.98 -6.77
CA LYS A 270 -11.96 -27.93 -7.19
C LYS A 270 -12.53 -27.57 -8.56
N GLU A 271 -12.67 -26.31 -8.87
CA GLU A 271 -13.13 -25.82 -10.19
C GLU A 271 -12.12 -26.21 -11.29
N LEU A 272 -10.82 -26.04 -11.03
CA LEU A 272 -9.75 -26.36 -11.98
C LEU A 272 -9.45 -27.85 -12.10
N ASP A 273 -9.86 -28.67 -11.13
CA ASP A 273 -9.72 -30.14 -11.13
C ASP A 273 -11.09 -30.84 -11.02
N PRO A 274 -11.98 -30.71 -12.03
CA PRO A 274 -13.33 -31.26 -11.99
C PRO A 274 -13.35 -32.81 -11.96
N THR A 275 -12.26 -33.46 -12.31
CA THR A 275 -12.13 -34.92 -12.27
C THR A 275 -11.71 -35.44 -10.91
N SER A 276 -11.42 -34.56 -9.97
CA SER A 276 -10.89 -34.89 -8.62
C SER A 276 -9.68 -35.83 -8.69
N ALA A 277 -8.79 -35.58 -9.66
CA ALA A 277 -7.55 -36.32 -9.82
C ALA A 277 -6.58 -36.10 -8.65
N ILE A 278 -6.79 -34.99 -7.91
CA ILE A 278 -5.96 -34.58 -6.77
C ILE A 278 -6.77 -34.64 -5.48
N ASP A 279 -6.12 -35.08 -4.40
CA ASP A 279 -6.71 -35.06 -3.06
C ASP A 279 -6.70 -33.64 -2.47
N HIS A 280 -7.85 -32.99 -2.36
CA HIS A 280 -8.03 -31.68 -1.75
C HIS A 280 -8.20 -31.73 -0.23
N SER A 281 -8.23 -32.92 0.38
CA SER A 281 -8.57 -33.09 1.81
C SER A 281 -7.57 -32.41 2.75
N ALA A 282 -6.32 -32.24 2.34
CA ALA A 282 -5.31 -31.58 3.13
C ALA A 282 -5.68 -30.08 3.34
N LEU A 283 -6.10 -29.40 2.28
CA LEU A 283 -6.52 -28.00 2.35
C LEU A 283 -7.86 -27.85 3.06
N GLU A 284 -8.82 -28.73 2.76
CA GLU A 284 -10.17 -28.73 3.36
C GLU A 284 -10.14 -28.90 4.89
N LYS A 285 -9.24 -29.77 5.40
CA LYS A 285 -9.10 -30.06 6.84
C LYS A 285 -8.05 -29.21 7.54
N SER A 286 -7.38 -28.32 6.81
CA SER A 286 -6.30 -27.52 7.40
C SER A 286 -6.82 -26.59 8.48
N ILE A 287 -6.08 -26.54 9.59
CA ILE A 287 -6.29 -25.56 10.66
C ILE A 287 -5.47 -24.33 10.30
N ILE A 288 -6.14 -23.19 10.21
CA ILE A 288 -5.47 -21.93 9.90
C ILE A 288 -4.75 -21.43 11.15
N PRO A 289 -3.42 -21.29 11.12
CA PRO A 289 -2.71 -20.69 12.24
C PRO A 289 -3.06 -19.22 12.41
N PRO A 290 -2.84 -18.63 13.59
CA PRO A 290 -2.96 -17.17 13.75
C PRO A 290 -2.14 -16.42 12.72
N PHE A 291 -2.69 -15.32 12.21
CA PHE A 291 -2.01 -14.50 11.21
C PHE A 291 -0.67 -13.97 11.74
N PRO A 292 0.45 -14.24 11.05
CA PRO A 292 1.80 -14.07 11.61
C PRO A 292 2.28 -12.61 11.48
N ILE A 293 1.60 -11.67 12.16
CA ILE A 293 1.97 -10.26 12.14
C ILE A 293 2.46 -9.78 13.51
N ASP A 294 3.52 -8.98 13.49
CA ASP A 294 4.02 -8.26 14.67
C ASP A 294 3.90 -6.75 14.42
N TRP A 295 2.86 -6.16 14.97
CA TRP A 295 2.58 -4.74 14.83
C TRP A 295 3.63 -3.84 15.48
N ASN A 296 4.40 -4.33 16.47
CA ASN A 296 5.51 -3.56 17.04
C ASN A 296 6.65 -3.41 16.02
N LEU A 297 6.92 -4.44 15.24
CA LEU A 297 7.89 -4.35 14.13
C LEU A 297 7.38 -3.40 13.06
N GLY A 298 6.09 -3.44 12.71
CA GLY A 298 5.46 -2.49 11.79
C GLY A 298 5.62 -1.05 12.25
N ALA A 299 5.33 -0.77 13.52
CA ALA A 299 5.52 0.56 14.09
C ALA A 299 6.99 1.02 14.00
N LEU A 300 7.95 0.14 14.32
CA LEU A 300 9.39 0.45 14.18
C LEU A 300 9.78 0.70 12.71
N GLY A 301 9.16 -0.01 11.77
CA GLY A 301 9.31 0.22 10.32
C GLY A 301 8.95 1.65 9.93
N VAL A 302 7.87 2.21 10.51
CA VAL A 302 7.46 3.60 10.28
C VAL A 302 8.55 4.59 10.68
N LEU A 303 9.23 4.39 11.81
CA LEU A 303 10.34 5.29 12.20
C LEU A 303 11.47 5.29 11.16
N THR A 304 11.77 4.13 10.58
CA THR A 304 12.76 4.04 9.52
C THR A 304 12.28 4.73 8.25
N ALA A 305 11.01 4.58 7.90
CA ALA A 305 10.41 5.26 6.76
C ALA A 305 10.37 6.79 6.95
N VAL A 306 10.13 7.28 8.15
CA VAL A 306 10.23 8.71 8.50
C VAL A 306 11.64 9.24 8.28
N ASP A 307 12.67 8.52 8.75
CA ASP A 307 14.07 8.88 8.56
C ASP A 307 14.41 9.00 7.07
N LEU A 308 14.04 7.98 6.27
CA LEU A 308 14.33 7.94 4.84
C LEU A 308 13.51 8.97 4.04
N THR A 309 12.24 9.17 4.37
CA THR A 309 11.41 10.20 3.74
C THR A 309 11.94 11.60 4.02
N SER A 310 12.39 11.86 5.26
CA SER A 310 13.01 13.12 5.64
C SER A 310 14.29 13.38 4.83
N TYR A 311 15.10 12.35 4.65
CA TYR A 311 16.31 12.45 3.82
C TYR A 311 16.02 12.69 2.34
N LEU A 312 15.02 12.00 1.77
CA LEU A 312 14.63 12.22 0.38
C LEU A 312 14.07 13.63 0.16
N ARG A 313 13.27 14.14 1.08
CA ARG A 313 12.79 15.53 1.05
C ARG A 313 13.94 16.53 1.08
N TYR A 314 14.96 16.25 1.91
CA TYR A 314 16.20 17.04 1.94
C TYR A 314 16.94 16.99 0.60
N VAL A 315 17.19 15.81 0.05
CA VAL A 315 17.90 15.65 -1.23
C VAL A 315 17.16 16.32 -2.40
N ASN A 316 15.83 16.20 -2.43
CA ASN A 316 15.01 16.83 -3.48
C ASN A 316 14.94 18.35 -3.36
N TRP A 317 15.05 18.89 -2.16
CA TRP A 317 15.11 20.33 -1.93
C TRP A 317 16.50 20.91 -2.27
N HIS A 318 17.56 20.17 -1.95
CA HIS A 318 18.98 20.58 -2.12
C HIS A 318 19.38 20.67 -3.59
#